data_aa7ab2f8383f4401b8a2044d7b34e756
#
_entry.id   aa7ab2f8383f4401b8a2044d7b34e756
#
_cell.length_a   1.000
_cell.length_b   1.000
_cell.length_c   1.000
_cell.angle_alpha   90.00
_cell.angle_beta   90.00
_cell.angle_gamma   90.00
#
_symmetry.space_group_name_H-M   'P 1'
#
loop_
_entity.id
_entity.type
_entity.pdbx_description
1 polymer ?
#
loop_
_entity_poly.entity_id
_entity_poly.type
_entity_poly.pdbx_seq_one_letter_code
_entity_poly.pdbx_strand_id
1 'polypeptide(L)'
;MNDTELKSCCAAVYQSDFARLLLGDSFHPGGLALTECLGKLLALSRSDHVLDVACGRGESAIFLATRFGCRVTGIDLGETNVACATSRAEAANVSTLVRFNLGDAERLHYPEASFDVVLCECAFCTFPNKQAATSEFARVLRSGGRLGLSDLTRSGKLPSELAGLLAWIACIADARPVEEYVAYLEQAQFQSLSVEPHNEALAQMVRDVRSRLLAAEMMVKLEKMSLPGVDFADAKATAACAAGAVRSGLLGYSLVTAKKPCG
;
A
#
# COMPACT_ATOMS: atom_id res chain seq x y z
N MET A 1 -5.36 -16.53 14.91
CA MET A 1 -4.08 -15.91 14.47
C MET A 1 -3.93 -14.66 15.30
N ASN A 2 -2.80 -14.46 15.96
CA ASN A 2 -2.53 -13.22 16.69
C ASN A 2 -1.99 -12.13 15.72
N ASP A 3 -1.94 -10.86 16.17
CA ASP A 3 -1.53 -9.73 15.30
C ASP A 3 -0.13 -9.89 14.69
N THR A 4 0.80 -10.49 15.43
CA THR A 4 2.18 -10.76 14.96
C THR A 4 2.19 -11.82 13.85
N GLU A 5 1.41 -12.88 14.01
CA GLU A 5 1.25 -13.93 12.99
C GLU A 5 0.59 -13.38 11.73
N LEU A 6 -0.40 -12.50 11.88
CA LEU A 6 -1.08 -11.86 10.76
C LEU A 6 -0.11 -10.97 9.96
N LYS A 7 0.66 -10.10 10.64
CA LYS A 7 1.69 -9.25 10.02
C LYS A 7 2.74 -10.08 9.27
N SER A 8 3.23 -11.15 9.89
CA SER A 8 4.24 -12.03 9.27
C SER A 8 3.70 -12.75 8.05
N CYS A 9 2.45 -13.22 8.09
CA CYS A 9 1.79 -13.86 6.97
C CYS A 9 1.62 -12.90 5.79
N CYS A 10 1.12 -11.69 6.04
CA CYS A 10 0.99 -10.66 5.02
C CYS A 10 2.34 -10.32 4.38
N ALA A 11 3.38 -10.06 5.20
CA ALA A 11 4.71 -9.75 4.71
C ALA A 11 5.28 -10.87 3.83
N ALA A 12 5.13 -12.14 4.23
CA ALA A 12 5.61 -13.29 3.45
C ALA A 12 4.94 -13.40 2.08
N VAL A 13 3.63 -13.11 2.02
CA VAL A 13 2.89 -13.17 0.76
C VAL A 13 3.34 -12.09 -0.22
N TYR A 14 3.48 -10.84 0.23
CA TYR A 14 3.95 -9.73 -0.62
C TYR A 14 5.41 -9.88 -1.08
N GLN A 15 6.19 -10.74 -0.42
CA GLN A 15 7.54 -11.11 -0.87
C GLN A 15 7.54 -12.21 -1.94
N SER A 16 6.41 -12.88 -2.20
CA SER A 16 6.33 -14.01 -3.12
C SER A 16 6.40 -13.58 -4.60
N ASP A 17 7.04 -14.40 -5.43
CA ASP A 17 7.06 -14.21 -6.88
C ASP A 17 5.66 -14.31 -7.49
N PHE A 18 4.75 -15.06 -6.85
CA PHE A 18 3.37 -15.17 -7.31
C PHE A 18 2.60 -13.85 -7.12
N ALA A 19 2.74 -13.17 -5.98
CA ALA A 19 2.14 -11.85 -5.78
C ALA A 19 2.67 -10.86 -6.83
N ARG A 20 3.97 -10.88 -7.09
CA ARG A 20 4.59 -10.05 -8.12
C ARG A 20 4.08 -10.36 -9.53
N LEU A 21 3.94 -11.63 -9.86
CA LEU A 21 3.38 -12.06 -11.16
C LEU A 21 1.97 -11.49 -11.36
N LEU A 22 1.15 -11.47 -10.32
CA LEU A 22 -0.23 -11.01 -10.40
C LEU A 22 -0.38 -9.49 -10.31
N LEU A 23 0.30 -8.86 -9.34
CA LEU A 23 0.13 -7.43 -9.04
C LEU A 23 1.07 -6.54 -9.86
N GLY A 24 2.16 -7.08 -10.39
CA GLY A 24 3.20 -6.32 -11.08
C GLY A 24 4.26 -5.79 -10.12
N ASP A 25 4.99 -4.75 -10.52
CA ASP A 25 6.04 -4.14 -9.70
C ASP A 25 5.45 -3.15 -8.67
N SER A 26 4.40 -2.41 -9.03
CA SER A 26 3.64 -1.55 -8.10
C SER A 26 2.46 -2.32 -7.53
N PHE A 27 2.53 -2.64 -6.24
CA PHE A 27 1.50 -3.43 -5.56
C PHE A 27 0.21 -2.66 -5.23
N HIS A 28 -0.01 -1.49 -5.85
CA HIS A 28 -1.19 -0.67 -5.60
C HIS A 28 -1.88 -0.23 -6.90
N PRO A 29 -3.20 -0.01 -6.86
CA PRO A 29 -3.96 0.52 -7.99
C PRO A 29 -3.38 1.84 -8.51
N GLY A 30 -3.36 1.99 -9.82
CA GLY A 30 -2.87 3.20 -10.49
C GLY A 30 -1.35 3.35 -10.56
N GLY A 31 -0.57 2.54 -9.83
CA GLY A 31 0.89 2.54 -9.87
C GLY A 31 1.49 3.93 -9.67
N LEU A 32 2.66 4.18 -10.23
CA LEU A 32 3.40 5.43 -10.07
C LEU A 32 2.65 6.69 -10.53
N ALA A 33 1.66 6.56 -11.42
CA ALA A 33 0.82 7.70 -11.80
C ALA A 33 -0.03 8.20 -10.62
N LEU A 34 -0.54 7.27 -9.80
CA LEU A 34 -1.31 7.62 -8.61
C LEU A 34 -0.40 8.09 -7.47
N THR A 35 0.81 7.51 -7.32
CA THR A 35 1.86 8.03 -6.44
C THR A 35 2.22 9.47 -6.79
N GLU A 36 2.33 9.81 -8.10
CA GLU A 36 2.57 11.20 -8.52
C GLU A 36 1.41 12.12 -8.17
N CYS A 37 0.17 11.66 -8.37
CA CYS A 37 -1.02 12.40 -7.98
C CYS A 37 -1.00 12.72 -6.48
N LEU A 38 -0.77 11.71 -5.64
CA LEU A 38 -0.69 11.87 -4.19
C LEU A 38 0.46 12.80 -3.79
N GLY A 39 1.64 12.69 -4.43
CA GLY A 39 2.75 13.60 -4.21
C GLY A 39 2.43 15.06 -4.55
N LYS A 40 1.64 15.29 -5.60
CA LYS A 40 1.14 16.64 -5.97
C LYS A 40 0.13 17.17 -4.96
N LEU A 41 -0.83 16.35 -4.52
CA LEU A 41 -1.81 16.71 -3.48
C LEU A 41 -1.13 17.08 -2.17
N LEU A 42 -0.06 16.36 -1.83
CA LEU A 42 0.78 16.65 -0.67
C LEU A 42 1.74 17.83 -0.90
N ALA A 43 1.76 18.44 -2.08
CA ALA A 43 2.68 19.51 -2.47
C ALA A 43 4.15 19.18 -2.14
N LEU A 44 4.59 17.97 -2.50
CA LEU A 44 5.97 17.52 -2.24
C LEU A 44 7.01 18.40 -2.91
N SER A 45 8.08 18.67 -2.21
CA SER A 45 9.19 19.52 -2.64
C SER A 45 10.56 18.95 -2.21
N ARG A 46 11.62 19.53 -2.72
CA ARG A 46 13.01 19.13 -2.38
C ARG A 46 13.36 19.32 -0.90
N SER A 47 12.66 20.18 -0.19
CA SER A 47 12.89 20.42 1.24
C SER A 47 12.27 19.36 2.14
N ASP A 48 11.32 18.56 1.62
CA ASP A 48 10.60 17.59 2.41
C ASP A 48 11.43 16.36 2.74
N HIS A 49 11.21 15.85 3.96
CA HIS A 49 11.62 14.52 4.37
C HIS A 49 10.35 13.66 4.52
N VAL A 50 10.18 12.71 3.62
CA VAL A 50 9.04 11.80 3.54
C VAL A 50 9.35 10.51 4.28
N LEU A 51 8.42 10.01 5.08
CA LEU A 51 8.40 8.63 5.56
C LEU A 51 7.41 7.84 4.70
N ASP A 52 7.90 6.85 3.96
CA ASP A 52 7.10 5.90 3.17
C ASP A 52 6.90 4.63 4.02
N VAL A 53 5.67 4.44 4.51
CA VAL A 53 5.32 3.37 5.45
C VAL A 53 4.81 2.15 4.70
N ALA A 54 5.37 0.98 5.01
CA ALA A 54 5.18 -0.27 4.27
C ALA A 54 5.59 -0.10 2.80
N CYS A 55 6.81 0.42 2.60
CA CYS A 55 7.34 0.83 1.31
C CYS A 55 7.57 -0.32 0.33
N GLY A 56 7.37 -1.57 0.73
CA GLY A 56 7.60 -2.74 -0.08
C GLY A 56 9.02 -2.73 -0.67
N ARG A 57 9.11 -2.90 -1.99
CA ARG A 57 10.37 -2.93 -2.74
C ARG A 57 10.87 -1.53 -3.14
N GLY A 58 10.35 -0.48 -2.52
CA GLY A 58 10.83 0.90 -2.62
C GLY A 58 10.47 1.65 -3.89
N GLU A 59 9.49 1.16 -4.67
CA GLU A 59 9.17 1.75 -5.97
C GLU A 59 8.64 3.18 -5.84
N SER A 60 7.65 3.39 -4.97
CA SER A 60 7.11 4.73 -4.66
C SER A 60 8.18 5.66 -4.09
N ALA A 61 8.97 5.19 -3.11
CA ALA A 61 10.05 5.98 -2.50
C ALA A 61 11.08 6.48 -3.53
N ILE A 62 11.57 5.58 -4.40
CA ILE A 62 12.53 5.89 -5.47
C ILE A 62 11.92 6.88 -6.46
N PHE A 63 10.66 6.63 -6.86
CA PHE A 63 9.94 7.52 -7.77
C PHE A 63 9.77 8.93 -7.19
N LEU A 64 9.32 9.05 -5.94
CA LEU A 64 9.12 10.34 -5.27
C LEU A 64 10.42 11.13 -5.15
N ALA A 65 11.52 10.47 -4.76
CA ALA A 65 12.84 11.10 -4.69
C ALA A 65 13.30 11.59 -6.07
N THR A 66 13.11 10.78 -7.11
CA THR A 66 13.48 11.15 -8.49
C THR A 66 12.62 12.29 -9.03
N ARG A 67 11.30 12.21 -8.80
CA ARG A 67 10.32 13.13 -9.40
C ARG A 67 10.26 14.49 -8.70
N PHE A 68 10.32 14.51 -7.37
CA PHE A 68 10.16 15.70 -6.54
C PHE A 68 11.46 16.19 -5.92
N GLY A 69 12.53 15.36 -5.95
CA GLY A 69 13.82 15.66 -5.36
C GLY A 69 13.81 15.65 -3.82
N CYS A 70 12.74 15.15 -3.18
CA CYS A 70 12.61 15.05 -1.74
C CYS A 70 13.48 13.92 -1.17
N ARG A 71 13.79 13.99 0.13
CA ARG A 71 14.38 12.86 0.84
C ARG A 71 13.28 11.89 1.25
N VAL A 72 13.53 10.59 1.10
CA VAL A 72 12.57 9.55 1.49
C VAL A 72 13.24 8.54 2.39
N THR A 73 12.60 8.24 3.50
CA THR A 73 12.92 7.08 4.35
C THR A 73 11.78 6.09 4.20
N GLY A 74 12.05 4.91 3.64
CA GLY A 74 11.09 3.82 3.56
C GLY A 74 11.23 2.86 4.73
N ILE A 75 10.11 2.35 5.23
CA ILE A 75 10.09 1.23 6.19
C ILE A 75 9.20 0.11 5.68
N ASP A 76 9.62 -1.12 5.95
CA ASP A 76 8.83 -2.33 5.69
C ASP A 76 9.12 -3.39 6.75
N LEU A 77 8.15 -4.29 7.00
CA LEU A 77 8.34 -5.43 7.90
C LEU A 77 9.18 -6.56 7.28
N GLY A 78 9.26 -6.61 5.96
CA GLY A 78 9.93 -7.66 5.21
C GLY A 78 11.41 -7.35 4.96
N GLU A 79 12.33 -8.11 5.54
CA GLU A 79 13.78 -7.96 5.30
C GLU A 79 14.13 -8.06 3.81
N THR A 80 13.49 -8.98 3.08
CA THR A 80 13.69 -9.16 1.64
C THR A 80 13.24 -7.93 0.85
N ASN A 81 12.13 -7.28 1.25
CA ASN A 81 11.66 -6.05 0.64
C ASN A 81 12.67 -4.92 0.85
N VAL A 82 13.13 -4.73 2.10
CA VAL A 82 14.12 -3.70 2.45
C VAL A 82 15.43 -3.90 1.68
N ALA A 83 15.94 -5.12 1.60
CA ALA A 83 17.16 -5.43 0.84
C ALA A 83 16.97 -5.14 -0.66
N CYS A 84 15.85 -5.56 -1.23
CA CYS A 84 15.51 -5.29 -2.62
C CYS A 84 15.37 -3.79 -2.90
N ALA A 85 14.67 -3.05 -2.03
CA ALA A 85 14.49 -1.61 -2.15
C ALA A 85 15.84 -0.87 -2.11
N THR A 86 16.75 -1.28 -1.23
CA THR A 86 18.09 -0.71 -1.14
C THR A 86 18.87 -0.91 -2.43
N SER A 87 18.92 -2.14 -2.95
CA SER A 87 19.60 -2.44 -4.23
C SER A 87 19.01 -1.66 -5.40
N ARG A 88 17.67 -1.49 -5.44
CA ARG A 88 17.00 -0.70 -6.47
C ARG A 88 17.33 0.79 -6.39
N ALA A 89 17.44 1.35 -5.18
CA ALA A 89 17.85 2.75 -4.99
C ALA A 89 19.31 2.99 -5.45
N GLU A 90 20.19 2.03 -5.21
CA GLU A 90 21.57 2.05 -5.72
C GLU A 90 21.59 2.03 -7.25
N ALA A 91 20.86 1.07 -7.86
CA ALA A 91 20.75 0.96 -9.32
C ALA A 91 20.14 2.22 -9.98
N ALA A 92 19.22 2.89 -9.29
CA ALA A 92 18.61 4.15 -9.74
C ALA A 92 19.47 5.39 -9.45
N ASN A 93 20.63 5.25 -8.79
CA ASN A 93 21.51 6.35 -8.37
C ASN A 93 20.82 7.38 -7.46
N VAL A 94 19.91 6.97 -6.59
CA VAL A 94 19.21 7.85 -5.65
C VAL A 94 19.51 7.56 -4.17
N SER A 95 20.52 6.74 -3.87
CA SER A 95 20.90 6.33 -2.51
C SER A 95 21.28 7.51 -1.58
N THR A 96 21.56 8.67 -2.12
CA THR A 96 21.77 9.90 -1.34
C THR A 96 20.47 10.53 -0.85
N LEU A 97 19.35 10.24 -1.51
CA LEU A 97 18.03 10.78 -1.20
C LEU A 97 17.12 9.73 -0.53
N VAL A 98 17.34 8.44 -0.77
CA VAL A 98 16.45 7.38 -0.32
C VAL A 98 17.19 6.41 0.60
N ARG A 99 16.54 6.05 1.72
CA ARG A 99 17.04 5.03 2.65
C ARG A 99 15.89 4.10 3.03
N PHE A 100 16.21 2.83 3.28
CA PHE A 100 15.23 1.82 3.68
C PHE A 100 15.63 1.15 4.98
N ASN A 101 14.67 0.95 5.88
CA ASN A 101 14.87 0.32 7.18
C ASN A 101 13.79 -0.72 7.46
N LEU A 102 14.14 -1.72 8.23
CA LEU A 102 13.16 -2.62 8.82
C LEU A 102 12.36 -1.87 9.88
N GLY A 103 11.03 -2.00 9.86
CA GLY A 103 10.19 -1.30 10.83
C GLY A 103 8.73 -1.71 10.79
N ASP A 104 8.06 -1.52 11.92
CA ASP A 104 6.63 -1.74 12.10
C ASP A 104 5.90 -0.39 12.11
N ALA A 105 4.87 -0.25 11.26
CA ALA A 105 4.04 0.95 11.18
C ALA A 105 3.33 1.31 12.50
N GLU A 106 3.03 0.30 13.32
CA GLU A 106 2.37 0.47 14.62
C GLU A 106 3.33 0.82 15.75
N ARG A 107 4.65 0.80 15.47
CA ARG A 107 5.72 1.15 16.42
C ARG A 107 6.93 1.69 15.68
N LEU A 108 6.88 2.94 15.26
CA LEU A 108 7.95 3.59 14.52
C LEU A 108 9.16 3.93 15.41
N HIS A 109 10.35 3.50 15.02
CA HIS A 109 11.59 3.77 15.77
C HIS A 109 12.22 5.12 15.40
N TYR A 110 11.39 6.15 15.19
CA TYR A 110 11.83 7.51 14.91
C TYR A 110 11.40 8.46 16.02
N PRO A 111 12.18 9.50 16.32
CA PRO A 111 11.78 10.56 17.24
C PRO A 111 10.51 11.28 16.77
N GLU A 112 9.87 11.98 17.68
CA GLU A 112 8.79 12.91 17.36
C GLU A 112 9.25 13.97 16.37
N ALA A 113 8.35 14.46 15.54
CA ALA A 113 8.58 15.57 14.60
C ALA A 113 9.82 15.35 13.68
N SER A 114 10.04 14.13 13.21
CA SER A 114 11.16 13.74 12.35
C SER A 114 10.90 13.99 10.87
N PHE A 115 9.63 13.97 10.45
CA PHE A 115 9.23 13.98 9.04
C PHE A 115 8.29 15.14 8.70
N ASP A 116 8.37 15.63 7.48
CA ASP A 116 7.48 16.65 6.94
C ASP A 116 6.21 16.00 6.34
N VAL A 117 6.37 14.78 5.83
CA VAL A 117 5.29 14.00 5.20
C VAL A 117 5.37 12.53 5.62
N VAL A 118 4.21 11.93 5.89
CA VAL A 118 4.04 10.48 5.97
C VAL A 118 3.20 10.03 4.78
N LEU A 119 3.66 8.99 4.09
CA LEU A 119 2.97 8.33 3.00
C LEU A 119 2.72 6.86 3.37
N CYS A 120 1.55 6.32 3.02
CA CYS A 120 1.27 4.90 3.10
C CYS A 120 0.34 4.50 1.96
N GLU A 121 0.83 3.67 1.03
CA GLU A 121 0.10 3.26 -0.15
C GLU A 121 -0.27 1.77 -0.08
N CYS A 122 -1.57 1.49 -0.14
CA CYS A 122 -2.17 0.15 -0.21
C CYS A 122 -1.66 -0.83 0.88
N ALA A 123 -1.52 -0.34 2.09
CA ALA A 123 -1.02 -1.13 3.21
C ALA A 123 -1.77 -0.86 4.53
N PHE A 124 -2.32 0.34 4.71
CA PHE A 124 -3.00 0.72 5.96
C PHE A 124 -4.18 -0.20 6.28
N CYS A 125 -4.91 -0.68 5.27
CA CYS A 125 -5.97 -1.67 5.44
C CYS A 125 -5.49 -2.95 6.14
N THR A 126 -4.23 -3.37 5.92
CA THR A 126 -3.69 -4.61 6.47
C THR A 126 -3.15 -4.48 7.90
N PHE A 127 -3.05 -3.27 8.45
CA PHE A 127 -2.53 -3.08 9.81
C PHE A 127 -3.55 -3.55 10.85
N PRO A 128 -3.21 -4.52 11.73
CA PRO A 128 -4.11 -4.99 12.77
C PRO A 128 -4.57 -3.87 13.71
N ASN A 129 -3.66 -2.99 14.11
CA ASN A 129 -3.94 -1.85 14.99
C ASN A 129 -3.80 -0.51 14.26
N LYS A 130 -4.80 -0.17 13.45
CA LYS A 130 -4.86 1.08 12.68
C LYS A 130 -4.75 2.34 13.58
N GLN A 131 -5.31 2.26 14.79
CA GLN A 131 -5.23 3.37 15.78
C GLN A 131 -3.79 3.61 16.23
N ALA A 132 -3.02 2.53 16.51
CA ALA A 132 -1.60 2.66 16.86
C ALA A 132 -0.81 3.26 15.70
N ALA A 133 -1.04 2.78 14.48
CA ALA A 133 -0.36 3.29 13.28
C ALA A 133 -0.64 4.78 13.07
N THR A 134 -1.91 5.23 13.13
CA THR A 134 -2.24 6.66 12.96
C THR A 134 -1.67 7.53 14.08
N SER A 135 -1.62 7.03 15.32
CA SER A 135 -0.96 7.72 16.43
C SER A 135 0.55 7.89 16.18
N GLU A 136 1.22 6.85 15.65
CA GLU A 136 2.62 6.91 15.29
C GLU A 136 2.87 7.87 14.11
N PHE A 137 1.99 7.88 13.10
CA PHE A 137 2.07 8.83 11.99
C PHE A 137 1.98 10.28 12.51
N ALA A 138 1.02 10.55 13.39
CA ALA A 138 0.89 11.85 14.01
C ALA A 138 2.12 12.22 14.85
N ARG A 139 2.67 11.27 15.62
CA ARG A 139 3.83 11.50 16.49
C ARG A 139 5.08 11.88 15.67
N VAL A 140 5.38 11.12 14.62
CA VAL A 140 6.61 11.35 13.83
C VAL A 140 6.52 12.53 12.88
N LEU A 141 5.32 13.01 12.56
CA LEU A 141 5.13 14.22 11.76
C LEU A 141 5.46 15.48 12.56
N ARG A 142 6.08 16.44 11.91
CA ARG A 142 6.26 17.80 12.41
C ARG A 142 4.90 18.51 12.53
N SER A 143 4.85 19.57 13.33
CA SER A 143 3.72 20.51 13.34
C SER A 143 3.51 21.04 11.91
N GLY A 144 2.25 21.03 11.44
CA GLY A 144 1.90 21.34 10.05
C GLY A 144 2.29 20.27 9.02
N GLY A 145 2.83 19.13 9.45
CA GLY A 145 3.18 18.01 8.59
C GLY A 145 1.95 17.40 7.88
N ARG A 146 2.18 16.70 6.78
CA ARG A 146 1.13 16.20 5.87
C ARG A 146 1.13 14.68 5.84
N LEU A 147 -0.07 14.10 5.78
CA LEU A 147 -0.28 12.67 5.62
C LEU A 147 -0.95 12.40 4.28
N GLY A 148 -0.48 11.38 3.58
CA GLY A 148 -1.14 10.80 2.41
C GLY A 148 -1.32 9.30 2.57
N LEU A 149 -2.56 8.86 2.41
CA LEU A 149 -2.91 7.44 2.34
C LEU A 149 -3.52 7.17 0.97
N SER A 150 -3.24 6.01 0.41
CA SER A 150 -4.03 5.46 -0.68
C SER A 150 -4.40 4.02 -0.34
N ASP A 151 -5.68 3.67 -0.32
CA ASP A 151 -6.07 2.33 0.09
C ASP A 151 -7.41 1.88 -0.47
N LEU A 152 -7.64 0.55 -0.38
CA LEU A 152 -8.92 -0.05 -0.70
C LEU A 152 -9.97 0.38 0.32
N THR A 153 -11.16 0.68 -0.21
CA THR A 153 -12.34 1.02 0.58
C THR A 153 -13.50 0.09 0.25
N ARG A 154 -14.47 -0.03 1.15
CA ARG A 154 -15.72 -0.75 0.89
C ARG A 154 -16.93 0.04 1.35
N SER A 155 -18.05 -0.13 0.66
CA SER A 155 -19.32 0.51 1.01
C SER A 155 -20.28 -0.39 1.80
N GLY A 156 -19.92 -1.67 2.04
CA GLY A 156 -20.78 -2.63 2.70
C GLY A 156 -20.05 -3.92 3.09
N LYS A 157 -20.82 -4.96 3.47
CA LYS A 157 -20.27 -6.27 3.80
C LYS A 157 -19.77 -6.97 2.54
N LEU A 158 -18.55 -7.45 2.58
CA LEU A 158 -17.95 -8.22 1.48
C LEU A 158 -18.57 -9.62 1.40
N PRO A 159 -18.72 -10.19 0.19
CA PRO A 159 -19.03 -11.60 -0.01
C PRO A 159 -18.01 -12.51 0.68
N SER A 160 -18.48 -13.70 1.11
CA SER A 160 -17.62 -14.69 1.78
C SER A 160 -16.42 -15.13 0.94
N GLU A 161 -16.56 -15.13 -0.36
CA GLU A 161 -15.51 -15.44 -1.34
C GLU A 161 -14.35 -14.44 -1.32
N LEU A 162 -14.58 -13.25 -0.79
CA LEU A 162 -13.58 -12.20 -0.57
C LEU A 162 -13.08 -12.14 0.88
N ALA A 163 -13.26 -13.19 1.67
CA ALA A 163 -12.74 -13.33 3.03
C ALA A 163 -11.55 -14.31 3.14
N GLY A 164 -11.16 -14.96 2.04
CA GLY A 164 -10.08 -15.95 2.00
C GLY A 164 -8.68 -15.34 1.94
N LEU A 165 -7.66 -16.20 1.97
CA LEU A 165 -6.24 -15.78 1.93
C LEU A 165 -5.91 -14.94 0.69
N LEU A 166 -6.43 -15.28 -0.49
CA LEU A 166 -6.20 -14.50 -1.72
C LEU A 166 -6.79 -13.08 -1.63
N ALA A 167 -7.92 -12.91 -0.93
CA ALA A 167 -8.51 -11.60 -0.69
C ALA A 167 -7.69 -10.77 0.32
N TRP A 168 -7.06 -11.42 1.29
CA TRP A 168 -6.09 -10.79 2.19
C TRP A 168 -4.87 -10.30 1.43
N ILE A 169 -4.30 -11.12 0.56
CA ILE A 169 -3.19 -10.77 -0.34
C ILE A 169 -3.51 -9.54 -1.21
N ALA A 170 -4.77 -9.43 -1.64
CA ALA A 170 -5.21 -8.31 -2.45
C ALA A 170 -5.66 -7.09 -1.62
N CYS A 171 -5.35 -7.01 -0.32
CA CYS A 171 -5.81 -5.97 0.61
C CYS A 171 -7.35 -5.84 0.72
N ILE A 172 -8.10 -6.79 0.17
CA ILE A 172 -9.57 -6.71 0.09
C ILE A 172 -10.22 -7.09 1.43
N ALA A 173 -9.69 -8.13 2.08
CA ALA A 173 -10.39 -8.78 3.20
C ALA A 173 -10.54 -7.86 4.42
N ASP A 174 -9.63 -6.92 4.66
CA ASP A 174 -9.73 -5.93 5.74
C ASP A 174 -9.95 -4.49 5.25
N ALA A 175 -10.35 -4.30 3.99
CA ALA A 175 -10.80 -3.01 3.50
C ALA A 175 -11.96 -2.49 4.36
N ARG A 176 -11.94 -1.22 4.71
CA ARG A 176 -12.92 -0.56 5.59
C ARG A 176 -13.70 0.51 4.82
N PRO A 177 -14.88 0.91 5.31
CA PRO A 177 -15.48 2.16 4.88
C PRO A 177 -14.50 3.31 4.99
N VAL A 178 -14.51 4.22 4.03
CA VAL A 178 -13.57 5.36 4.04
C VAL A 178 -13.76 6.25 5.27
N GLU A 179 -14.98 6.29 5.79
CA GLU A 179 -15.35 7.01 7.01
C GLU A 179 -14.63 6.44 8.24
N GLU A 180 -14.36 5.14 8.28
CA GLU A 180 -13.56 4.54 9.36
C GLU A 180 -12.10 5.00 9.28
N TYR A 181 -11.52 5.09 8.07
CA TYR A 181 -10.16 5.63 7.89
C TYR A 181 -10.08 7.10 8.31
N VAL A 182 -11.06 7.90 7.91
CA VAL A 182 -11.19 9.30 8.36
C VAL A 182 -11.28 9.38 9.89
N ALA A 183 -12.12 8.54 10.52
CA ALA A 183 -12.26 8.51 11.96
C ALA A 183 -10.96 8.17 12.71
N TYR A 184 -10.14 7.22 12.21
CA TYR A 184 -8.81 6.96 12.78
C TYR A 184 -7.89 8.17 12.71
N LEU A 185 -7.93 8.92 11.60
CA LEU A 185 -7.13 10.13 11.43
C LEU A 185 -7.60 11.26 12.35
N GLU A 186 -8.91 11.47 12.47
CA GLU A 186 -9.48 12.46 13.38
C GLU A 186 -9.16 12.16 14.84
N GLN A 187 -9.22 10.88 15.26
CA GLN A 187 -8.82 10.45 16.61
C GLN A 187 -7.34 10.72 16.88
N ALA A 188 -6.48 10.62 15.85
CA ALA A 188 -5.08 11.00 15.92
C ALA A 188 -4.85 12.52 15.74
N GLN A 189 -5.92 13.33 15.82
CA GLN A 189 -5.92 14.80 15.75
C GLN A 189 -5.48 15.38 14.39
N PHE A 190 -5.55 14.61 13.32
CA PHE A 190 -5.38 15.16 11.98
C PHE A 190 -6.55 16.07 11.59
N GLN A 191 -6.27 17.08 10.77
CA GLN A 191 -7.22 18.08 10.31
C GLN A 191 -7.11 18.24 8.78
N SER A 192 -7.99 19.06 8.19
CA SER A 192 -7.99 19.35 6.75
C SER A 192 -8.03 18.08 5.89
N LEU A 193 -8.86 17.11 6.30
CA LEU A 193 -9.01 15.86 5.59
C LEU A 193 -9.67 16.07 4.23
N SER A 194 -9.11 15.42 3.21
CA SER A 194 -9.69 15.33 1.86
C SER A 194 -9.68 13.89 1.40
N VAL A 195 -10.75 13.46 0.76
CA VAL A 195 -10.90 12.11 0.21
C VAL A 195 -11.20 12.22 -1.29
N GLU A 196 -10.38 11.57 -2.10
CA GLU A 196 -10.56 11.50 -3.55
C GLU A 196 -10.73 10.05 -4.01
N PRO A 197 -11.88 9.65 -4.58
CA PRO A 197 -12.08 8.30 -5.09
C PRO A 197 -11.32 8.07 -6.41
N HIS A 198 -10.63 6.93 -6.49
CA HIS A 198 -9.87 6.49 -7.67
C HIS A 198 -10.28 5.06 -8.10
N ASN A 199 -11.57 4.80 -8.15
CA ASN A 199 -12.16 3.49 -8.42
C ASN A 199 -11.77 2.92 -9.79
N GLU A 200 -11.52 3.77 -10.79
CA GLU A 200 -11.05 3.33 -12.11
C GLU A 200 -9.65 2.70 -12.05
N ALA A 201 -8.78 3.20 -11.18
CA ALA A 201 -7.46 2.61 -10.96
C ALA A 201 -7.57 1.18 -10.41
N LEU A 202 -8.47 0.96 -9.44
CA LEU A 202 -8.77 -0.38 -8.92
C LEU A 202 -9.40 -1.28 -9.99
N ALA A 203 -10.36 -0.76 -10.77
CA ALA A 203 -10.99 -1.51 -11.85
C ALA A 203 -9.96 -1.98 -12.89
N GLN A 204 -9.00 -1.12 -13.24
CA GLN A 204 -7.91 -1.47 -14.15
C GLN A 204 -7.02 -2.56 -13.55
N MET A 205 -6.58 -2.40 -12.29
CA MET A 205 -5.76 -3.39 -11.61
C MET A 205 -6.42 -4.78 -11.59
N VAL A 206 -7.72 -4.83 -11.28
CA VAL A 206 -8.48 -6.11 -11.29
C VAL A 206 -8.54 -6.72 -12.70
N ARG A 207 -8.68 -5.91 -13.76
CA ARG A 207 -8.59 -6.39 -15.15
C ARG A 207 -7.22 -7.00 -15.45
N ASP A 208 -6.15 -6.31 -15.04
CA ASP A 208 -4.77 -6.74 -15.27
C ASP A 208 -4.46 -8.05 -14.52
N VAL A 209 -4.86 -8.15 -13.26
CA VAL A 209 -4.73 -9.39 -12.45
C VAL A 209 -5.43 -10.56 -13.12
N ARG A 210 -6.67 -10.37 -13.60
CA ARG A 210 -7.40 -11.42 -14.32
C ARG A 210 -6.68 -11.87 -15.60
N SER A 211 -6.15 -10.93 -16.36
CA SER A 211 -5.39 -11.21 -17.58
C SER A 211 -4.10 -11.97 -17.27
N ARG A 212 -3.38 -11.57 -16.22
CA ARG A 212 -2.14 -12.25 -15.79
C ARG A 212 -2.42 -13.65 -15.24
N LEU A 213 -3.51 -13.86 -14.50
CA LEU A 213 -3.94 -15.19 -14.06
C LEU A 213 -4.18 -16.14 -15.22
N LEU A 214 -4.87 -15.69 -16.27
CA LEU A 214 -5.13 -16.50 -17.46
C LEU A 214 -3.82 -16.84 -18.21
N ALA A 215 -2.93 -15.86 -18.33
CA ALA A 215 -1.61 -16.07 -18.96
C ALA A 215 -0.76 -17.05 -18.16
N ALA A 216 -0.71 -16.91 -16.81
CA ALA A 216 0.03 -17.81 -15.93
C ALA A 216 -0.50 -19.25 -16.00
N GLU A 217 -1.83 -19.44 -15.96
CA GLU A 217 -2.43 -20.77 -16.11
C GLU A 217 -2.06 -21.42 -17.45
N MET A 218 -2.07 -20.64 -18.54
CA MET A 218 -1.67 -21.16 -19.86
C MET A 218 -0.18 -21.54 -19.89
N MET A 219 0.70 -20.73 -19.28
CA MET A 219 2.14 -21.03 -19.22
C MET A 219 2.42 -22.29 -18.40
N VAL A 220 1.67 -22.51 -17.31
CA VAL A 220 1.76 -23.73 -16.50
C VAL A 220 1.28 -24.95 -17.31
N LYS A 221 0.15 -24.85 -18.03
CA LYS A 221 -0.36 -25.93 -18.90
C LYS A 221 0.58 -26.26 -20.06
N LEU A 222 1.36 -25.30 -20.52
CA LEU A 222 2.37 -25.49 -21.56
C LEU A 222 3.75 -25.93 -21.01
N GLU A 223 3.83 -26.23 -19.70
CA GLU A 223 5.07 -26.61 -19.00
C GLU A 223 6.21 -25.57 -19.09
N LYS A 224 5.86 -24.32 -19.39
CA LYS A 224 6.81 -23.19 -19.48
C LYS A 224 6.99 -22.44 -18.16
N MET A 225 6.18 -22.76 -17.15
CA MET A 225 6.22 -22.16 -15.80
C MET A 225 5.78 -23.20 -14.79
N SER A 226 6.36 -23.16 -13.59
CA SER A 226 5.94 -23.99 -12.47
C SER A 226 5.45 -23.09 -11.33
N LEU A 227 4.21 -23.28 -10.90
CA LEU A 227 3.59 -22.58 -9.76
C LEU A 227 2.95 -23.62 -8.84
N PRO A 228 3.75 -24.35 -8.06
CA PRO A 228 3.25 -25.41 -7.20
C PRO A 228 2.35 -24.84 -6.11
N GLY A 229 1.21 -25.51 -5.85
CA GLY A 229 0.26 -25.12 -4.81
C GLY A 229 -0.70 -24.00 -5.19
N VAL A 230 -0.66 -23.47 -6.40
CA VAL A 230 -1.62 -22.45 -6.88
C VAL A 230 -2.89 -23.12 -7.41
N ASP A 231 -4.02 -22.85 -6.77
CA ASP A 231 -5.34 -23.19 -7.29
C ASP A 231 -5.83 -22.06 -8.22
N PHE A 232 -5.65 -22.26 -9.54
CA PHE A 232 -6.09 -21.30 -10.55
C PHE A 232 -7.63 -21.17 -10.63
N ALA A 233 -8.39 -22.20 -10.24
CA ALA A 233 -9.84 -22.12 -10.25
C ALA A 233 -10.32 -21.18 -9.14
N ASP A 234 -9.80 -21.34 -7.93
CA ASP A 234 -10.09 -20.47 -6.79
C ASP A 234 -9.60 -19.03 -7.03
N ALA A 235 -8.36 -18.87 -7.55
CA ALA A 235 -7.82 -17.55 -7.87
C ALA A 235 -8.66 -16.79 -8.91
N LYS A 236 -9.14 -17.47 -9.94
CA LYS A 236 -10.03 -16.87 -10.96
C LYS A 236 -11.42 -16.56 -10.40
N ALA A 237 -11.96 -17.41 -9.54
CA ALA A 237 -13.25 -17.16 -8.87
C ALA A 237 -13.16 -15.93 -7.97
N THR A 238 -12.13 -15.85 -7.14
CA THR A 238 -11.85 -14.67 -6.28
C THR A 238 -11.69 -13.40 -7.11
N ALA A 239 -10.91 -13.43 -8.19
CA ALA A 239 -10.72 -12.28 -9.06
C ALA A 239 -12.00 -11.87 -9.82
N ALA A 240 -12.87 -12.82 -10.16
CA ALA A 240 -14.17 -12.53 -10.76
C ALA A 240 -15.14 -11.90 -9.75
N CYS A 241 -15.15 -12.41 -8.51
CA CYS A 241 -15.93 -11.84 -7.40
C CYS A 241 -15.46 -10.40 -7.10
N ALA A 242 -14.15 -10.16 -7.00
CA ALA A 242 -13.58 -8.82 -6.82
C ALA A 242 -14.00 -7.86 -7.96
N ALA A 243 -13.95 -8.33 -9.21
CA ALA A 243 -14.41 -7.53 -10.34
C ALA A 243 -15.91 -7.18 -10.26
N GLY A 244 -16.73 -8.08 -9.74
CA GLY A 244 -18.15 -7.83 -9.44
C GLY A 244 -18.32 -6.75 -8.39
N ALA A 245 -17.58 -6.86 -7.29
CA ALA A 245 -17.63 -5.92 -6.17
C ALA A 245 -17.17 -4.50 -6.58
N VAL A 246 -16.14 -4.40 -7.43
CA VAL A 246 -15.70 -3.10 -7.98
C VAL A 246 -16.78 -2.51 -8.89
N ARG A 247 -17.35 -3.29 -9.81
CA ARG A 247 -18.42 -2.80 -10.71
C ARG A 247 -19.67 -2.34 -9.98
N SER A 248 -20.01 -2.97 -8.87
CA SER A 248 -21.19 -2.59 -8.04
C SER A 248 -20.91 -1.43 -7.08
N GLY A 249 -19.66 -0.93 -7.01
CA GLY A 249 -19.25 0.09 -6.05
C GLY A 249 -19.10 -0.43 -4.61
N LEU A 250 -19.16 -1.76 -4.41
CA LEU A 250 -18.92 -2.35 -3.09
C LEU A 250 -17.45 -2.25 -2.67
N LEU A 251 -16.52 -2.39 -3.61
CA LEU A 251 -15.10 -2.11 -3.44
C LEU A 251 -14.72 -0.86 -4.20
N GLY A 252 -13.94 -0.02 -3.57
CA GLY A 252 -13.37 1.20 -4.12
C GLY A 252 -11.89 1.36 -3.75
N TYR A 253 -11.31 2.44 -4.23
CA TYR A 253 -9.97 2.87 -3.90
C TYR A 253 -9.97 4.38 -3.72
N SER A 254 -9.35 4.88 -2.66
CA SER A 254 -9.37 6.31 -2.37
C SER A 254 -7.99 6.80 -1.96
N LEU A 255 -7.67 8.04 -2.37
CA LEU A 255 -6.62 8.83 -1.76
C LEU A 255 -7.23 9.60 -0.58
N VAL A 256 -6.54 9.60 0.54
CA VAL A 256 -6.90 10.40 1.71
C VAL A 256 -5.70 11.26 2.07
N THR A 257 -5.89 12.57 2.13
CA THR A 257 -4.87 13.50 2.62
C THR A 257 -5.32 14.18 3.89
N ALA A 258 -4.38 14.48 4.78
CA ALA A 258 -4.66 15.15 6.02
C ALA A 258 -3.44 15.98 6.47
N LYS A 259 -3.64 16.87 7.45
CA LYS A 259 -2.57 17.69 8.03
C LYS A 259 -2.54 17.52 9.55
N LYS A 260 -1.33 17.44 10.11
CA LYS A 260 -1.14 17.61 11.56
C LYS A 260 -1.30 19.09 11.89
N PRO A 261 -2.04 19.44 12.96
CA PRO A 261 -2.18 20.84 13.38
C PRO A 261 -0.84 21.55 13.56
N CYS A 262 -0.83 22.84 13.30
CA CYS A 262 0.25 23.70 13.76
C CYS A 262 0.08 23.85 15.27
N GLY A 263 1.03 23.36 16.06
CA GLY A 263 1.03 23.53 17.51
C GLY A 263 1.29 24.97 17.91
#